data_b3215de8d9461ede405caa49085e73f6
#
_entry.id   b3215de8d9461ede405caa49085e73f6
#
_cell.length_a   1.000
_cell.length_b   1.000
_cell.length_c   1.000
_cell.angle_alpha   90.00
_cell.angle_beta   90.00
_cell.angle_gamma   90.00
#
_symmetry.space_group_name_H-M   'P 1'
#
loop_
_entity.id
_entity.type
_entity.pdbx_description
1 polymer ?
#
loop_
_entity_poly.entity_id
_entity_poly.type
_entity_poly.pdbx_seq_one_letter_code
_entity_poly.pdbx_strand_id
1 'polypeptide(L)'
;MDRLHKTLNRLFLFSALCCLTIALSGCAKEDKLPGAFKHYASHKGRRTVVIYQAAQNSLGAKDYNYKDFRELIAGTQYLNDDDRLLLFVDDMSAPRIYFFSKEYDEPQIVRQWKKEVNSSDPKTLQDVLRWAKEKCPADEYGLVLWSHADGWLPATNKDYRQQSFGIDVGPSGNPYTDSDASGRSGSQADIPDLATAIQQSGVHLRFILFDACLMQSLEVAYDLRHVTDYLIGSPIAIHAAGANYTHQLQNGLFAADPKQIAVTYYNDVVDPNQQDTYGDFGIVLSVIDTKYMESLAAAIKNALPRSAFSAAPRFSPDMTDVTPYHYYSSSNFYRPHYYDALDALHHLLSPADYAAVRLQMQKAIPFTFYSPRFWIGPSSVDFQELNSPTLCGTSMFIPQQIYSDNASLAKQHGDLNAAFRKTEWYKAAGWAQTGW
;
A
#
# COMPACT_ATOMS: atom_id res chain seq x y z
N MET A 1 9.05 58.36 34.29
CA MET A 1 8.75 58.22 32.86
C MET A 1 9.70 57.28 32.12
N ASP A 2 10.87 57.01 32.59
CA ASP A 2 11.87 56.16 31.86
C ASP A 2 11.64 54.62 31.90
N ARG A 3 10.86 54.14 32.86
CA ARG A 3 10.58 52.67 32.93
C ARG A 3 9.47 52.24 31.96
N LEU A 4 8.56 53.12 31.60
CA LEU A 4 7.45 52.82 30.68
C LEU A 4 7.93 52.76 29.21
N HIS A 5 8.90 53.59 28.84
CA HIS A 5 9.48 53.62 27.48
C HIS A 5 10.33 52.37 27.17
N LYS A 6 11.04 51.82 28.17
CA LYS A 6 11.83 50.58 27.96
C LYS A 6 10.96 49.34 27.83
N THR A 7 9.78 49.30 28.40
CA THR A 7 8.85 48.17 28.31
C THR A 7 8.09 48.20 26.98
N LEU A 8 7.69 49.37 26.48
CA LEU A 8 7.05 49.48 25.17
C LEU A 8 8.02 49.13 24.01
N ASN A 9 9.29 49.55 24.08
CA ASN A 9 10.27 49.17 23.05
C ASN A 9 10.61 47.69 23.05
N ARG A 10 10.52 46.98 24.17
CA ARG A 10 10.70 45.53 24.22
C ARG A 10 9.48 44.73 23.67
N LEU A 11 8.28 45.26 23.86
CA LEU A 11 7.06 44.67 23.27
C LEU A 11 7.02 44.87 21.74
N PHE A 12 7.46 46.03 21.23
CA PHE A 12 7.54 46.27 19.79
C PHE A 12 8.63 45.47 19.10
N LEU A 13 9.77 45.22 19.76
CA LEU A 13 10.82 44.35 19.24
C LEU A 13 10.41 42.86 19.26
N PHE A 14 9.61 42.41 20.22
CA PHE A 14 9.10 41.02 20.26
C PHE A 14 8.00 40.80 19.24
N SER A 15 7.11 41.75 18.98
CA SER A 15 6.09 41.64 17.92
C SER A 15 6.70 41.74 16.52
N ALA A 16 7.73 42.54 16.31
CA ALA A 16 8.46 42.59 15.04
C ALA A 16 9.30 41.31 14.80
N LEU A 17 9.83 40.66 15.85
CA LEU A 17 10.57 39.41 15.73
C LEU A 17 9.65 38.22 15.50
N CYS A 18 8.43 38.18 16.07
CA CYS A 18 7.42 37.17 15.78
C CYS A 18 6.84 37.33 14.37
N CYS A 19 6.71 38.53 13.83
CA CYS A 19 6.30 38.74 12.43
C CYS A 19 7.43 38.42 11.43
N LEU A 20 8.70 38.48 11.83
CA LEU A 20 9.83 38.13 10.95
C LEU A 20 10.10 36.63 10.89
N THR A 21 9.69 35.84 11.90
CA THR A 21 9.83 34.39 11.88
C THR A 21 8.73 33.69 11.08
N ILE A 22 7.62 34.37 10.78
CA ILE A 22 6.57 33.87 9.88
C ILE A 22 6.92 34.13 8.39
N ALA A 23 7.85 35.04 8.11
CA ALA A 23 8.27 35.41 6.75
C ALA A 23 9.48 34.60 6.21
N LEU A 24 10.01 33.62 6.98
CA LEU A 24 11.10 32.73 6.56
C LEU A 24 10.67 31.26 6.32
N SER A 25 9.36 30.99 6.34
CA SER A 25 8.83 29.83 5.62
C SER A 25 9.02 30.13 4.14
N GLY A 26 10.05 29.52 3.54
CA GLY A 26 10.50 29.80 2.20
C GLY A 26 9.34 29.84 1.22
N CYS A 27 9.12 31.02 0.63
CA CYS A 27 8.40 31.13 -0.62
C CYS A 27 9.12 30.25 -1.64
N ALA A 28 8.69 28.99 -1.76
CA ALA A 28 8.82 28.31 -3.02
C ALA A 28 8.17 29.28 -4.04
N LYS A 29 8.92 29.79 -5.01
CA LYS A 29 8.33 30.48 -6.14
C LYS A 29 7.19 29.57 -6.61
N GLU A 30 5.94 30.08 -6.59
CA GLU A 30 4.83 29.37 -7.22
C GLU A 30 5.32 29.00 -8.62
N ASP A 31 5.47 27.71 -8.86
CA ASP A 31 5.75 27.21 -10.19
C ASP A 31 4.62 27.75 -11.06
N LYS A 32 4.96 28.38 -12.18
CA LYS A 32 3.94 28.92 -13.11
C LYS A 32 3.15 27.72 -13.61
N LEU A 33 2.02 27.44 -12.97
CA LEU A 33 1.14 26.35 -13.37
C LEU A 33 0.73 26.54 -14.83
N PRO A 34 0.75 25.46 -15.65
CA PRO A 34 0.27 25.51 -17.02
C PRO A 34 -1.13 26.12 -17.11
N GLY A 35 -1.43 26.85 -18.19
CA GLY A 35 -2.67 27.65 -18.30
C GLY A 35 -3.94 26.82 -18.12
N ALA A 36 -4.04 25.65 -18.73
CA ALA A 36 -5.19 24.76 -18.57
C ALA A 36 -5.25 24.13 -17.18
N PHE A 37 -4.12 23.80 -16.54
CA PHE A 37 -4.13 23.30 -15.18
C PHE A 37 -4.77 24.28 -14.18
N LYS A 38 -4.66 25.59 -14.42
CA LYS A 38 -5.35 26.61 -13.61
C LYS A 38 -6.87 26.49 -13.69
N HIS A 39 -7.42 26.11 -14.83
CA HIS A 39 -8.85 25.85 -14.96
C HIS A 39 -9.26 24.69 -14.06
N TYR A 40 -8.56 23.56 -14.09
CA TYR A 40 -8.81 22.41 -13.23
C TYR A 40 -8.63 22.72 -11.76
N ALA A 41 -7.63 23.51 -11.39
CA ALA A 41 -7.39 23.92 -10.00
C ALA A 41 -8.49 24.84 -9.43
N SER A 42 -9.25 25.54 -10.30
CA SER A 42 -10.32 26.45 -9.89
C SER A 42 -11.71 25.81 -9.81
N HIS A 43 -11.87 24.57 -10.27
CA HIS A 43 -13.15 23.87 -10.32
C HIS A 43 -13.04 22.52 -9.62
N LYS A 44 -14.03 22.22 -8.79
CA LYS A 44 -14.11 20.92 -8.11
C LYS A 44 -14.47 19.82 -9.11
N GLY A 45 -13.64 18.80 -9.19
CA GLY A 45 -13.88 17.62 -10.02
C GLY A 45 -14.76 16.58 -9.32
N ARG A 46 -15.13 15.54 -10.06
CA ARG A 46 -15.82 14.35 -9.53
C ARG A 46 -14.84 13.51 -8.70
N ARG A 47 -13.70 13.13 -9.30
CA ARG A 47 -12.67 12.32 -8.63
C ARG A 47 -11.27 12.76 -9.02
N THR A 48 -10.41 12.88 -8.03
CA THR A 48 -8.96 13.01 -8.23
C THR A 48 -8.30 11.67 -7.88
N VAL A 49 -7.57 11.10 -8.83
CA VAL A 49 -6.75 9.91 -8.61
C VAL A 49 -5.28 10.34 -8.62
N VAL A 50 -4.58 9.96 -7.56
CA VAL A 50 -3.13 10.11 -7.43
C VAL A 50 -2.49 8.75 -7.61
N ILE A 51 -1.65 8.59 -8.61
CA ILE A 51 -0.74 7.46 -8.74
C ILE A 51 0.58 7.89 -8.13
N TYR A 52 1.02 7.17 -7.09
CA TYR A 52 2.24 7.44 -6.34
C TYR A 52 3.28 6.37 -6.65
N GLN A 53 4.23 6.69 -7.54
CA GLN A 53 5.30 5.78 -7.94
C GLN A 53 6.58 6.10 -7.16
N ALA A 54 6.86 5.26 -6.13
CA ALA A 54 8.16 5.20 -5.48
C ALA A 54 9.07 4.28 -6.33
N ALA A 55 9.75 4.87 -7.32
CA ALA A 55 10.42 4.16 -8.39
C ALA A 55 11.96 4.31 -8.34
N GLN A 56 12.53 4.85 -7.25
CA GLN A 56 13.99 4.91 -7.08
C GLN A 56 14.53 3.56 -6.55
N ASN A 57 14.26 2.50 -7.33
CA ASN A 57 14.54 1.10 -7.03
C ASN A 57 14.68 0.26 -8.32
N SER A 58 14.73 -1.06 -8.19
CA SER A 58 14.95 -1.97 -9.33
C SER A 58 13.78 -2.02 -10.33
N LEU A 59 12.57 -1.65 -9.93
CA LEU A 59 11.45 -1.53 -10.87
C LEU A 59 11.63 -0.31 -11.77
N GLY A 60 11.98 0.85 -11.20
CA GLY A 60 12.30 2.05 -11.97
C GLY A 60 13.57 1.87 -12.82
N ALA A 61 14.62 1.25 -12.29
CA ALA A 61 15.85 0.97 -13.03
C ALA A 61 15.66 0.05 -14.25
N LYS A 62 14.54 -0.71 -14.28
CA LYS A 62 14.13 -1.57 -15.41
C LYS A 62 13.01 -0.97 -16.25
N ASP A 63 12.76 0.32 -16.10
CA ASP A 63 11.80 1.10 -16.89
C ASP A 63 10.32 0.67 -16.76
N TYR A 64 9.92 -0.06 -15.68
CA TYR A 64 8.50 -0.42 -15.47
C TYR A 64 7.63 0.81 -15.25
N ASN A 65 8.09 1.78 -14.45
CA ASN A 65 7.40 3.06 -14.26
C ASN A 65 7.23 3.84 -15.57
N TYR A 66 8.18 3.76 -16.50
CA TYR A 66 8.10 4.40 -17.79
C TYR A 66 7.12 3.68 -18.75
N LYS A 67 7.02 2.34 -18.64
CA LYS A 67 5.98 1.59 -19.35
C LYS A 67 4.60 2.07 -18.93
N ASP A 68 4.36 2.14 -17.62
CA ASP A 68 3.10 2.61 -17.04
C ASP A 68 2.78 4.05 -17.45
N PHE A 69 3.80 4.91 -17.47
CA PHE A 69 3.64 6.29 -17.94
C PHE A 69 3.09 6.35 -19.37
N ARG A 70 3.56 5.50 -20.28
CA ARG A 70 3.04 5.42 -21.66
C ARG A 70 1.62 4.88 -21.68
N GLU A 71 1.30 3.92 -20.85
CA GLU A 71 -0.07 3.39 -20.71
C GLU A 71 -1.03 4.46 -20.18
N LEU A 72 -0.59 5.31 -19.26
CA LEU A 72 -1.36 6.46 -18.77
C LEU A 72 -1.62 7.48 -19.90
N ILE A 73 -0.63 7.78 -20.73
CA ILE A 73 -0.83 8.64 -21.92
C ILE A 73 -1.89 8.03 -22.84
N ALA A 74 -1.77 6.75 -23.18
CA ALA A 74 -2.72 6.07 -24.05
C ALA A 74 -4.14 6.03 -23.44
N GLY A 75 -4.24 5.89 -22.12
CA GLY A 75 -5.50 5.86 -21.39
C GLY A 75 -6.16 7.22 -21.19
N THR A 76 -5.44 8.33 -21.37
CA THR A 76 -5.96 9.69 -21.12
C THR A 76 -7.23 9.99 -21.92
N GLN A 77 -7.40 9.39 -23.09
CA GLN A 77 -8.60 9.52 -23.94
C GLN A 77 -9.89 9.07 -23.26
N TYR A 78 -9.83 8.25 -22.22
CA TYR A 78 -11.00 7.73 -21.49
C TYR A 78 -11.39 8.60 -20.27
N LEU A 79 -10.59 9.60 -19.90
CA LEU A 79 -10.93 10.50 -18.81
C LEU A 79 -12.17 11.34 -19.17
N ASN A 80 -13.02 11.62 -18.21
CA ASN A 80 -14.08 12.61 -18.32
C ASN A 80 -13.55 14.00 -17.91
N ASP A 81 -14.26 15.05 -18.29
CA ASP A 81 -13.84 16.43 -18.01
C ASP A 81 -13.75 16.73 -16.50
N ASP A 82 -14.54 16.01 -15.68
CA ASP A 82 -14.55 16.13 -14.21
C ASP A 82 -13.57 15.18 -13.51
N ASP A 83 -12.85 14.35 -14.24
CA ASP A 83 -11.85 13.44 -13.71
C ASP A 83 -10.48 14.14 -13.66
N ARG A 84 -9.72 13.88 -12.60
CA ARG A 84 -8.38 14.45 -12.37
C ARG A 84 -7.39 13.32 -12.17
N LEU A 85 -6.40 13.24 -13.03
CA LEU A 85 -5.34 12.23 -12.95
C LEU A 85 -4.00 12.92 -12.68
N LEU A 86 -3.38 12.54 -11.57
CA LEU A 86 -2.06 12.99 -11.16
C LEU A 86 -1.13 11.77 -11.03
N LEU A 87 0.09 11.91 -11.52
CA LEU A 87 1.16 10.95 -11.28
C LEU A 87 2.31 11.66 -10.55
N PHE A 88 2.53 11.30 -9.30
CA PHE A 88 3.81 11.55 -8.64
C PHE A 88 4.76 10.43 -9.00
N VAL A 89 5.95 10.78 -9.44
CA VAL A 89 7.03 9.83 -9.69
C VAL A 89 8.33 10.33 -9.10
N ASP A 90 8.97 9.45 -8.37
CA ASP A 90 10.32 9.58 -7.87
C ASP A 90 11.14 8.40 -8.42
N ASP A 91 11.89 8.68 -9.44
CA ASP A 91 12.76 7.75 -10.16
C ASP A 91 14.20 8.27 -10.12
N MET A 92 15.07 7.84 -11.03
CA MET A 92 16.44 8.34 -11.10
C MET A 92 16.56 9.80 -11.59
N SER A 93 15.43 10.48 -11.82
CA SER A 93 15.34 11.88 -12.21
C SER A 93 14.75 12.72 -11.07
N ALA A 94 14.68 14.05 -11.24
CA ALA A 94 14.08 14.92 -10.22
C ALA A 94 12.61 14.53 -9.94
N PRO A 95 12.21 14.36 -8.68
CA PRO A 95 10.84 14.03 -8.29
C PRO A 95 9.84 15.04 -8.82
N ARG A 96 8.71 14.58 -9.33
CA ARG A 96 7.76 15.45 -10.05
C ARG A 96 6.33 14.92 -10.01
N ILE A 97 5.37 15.83 -10.24
CA ILE A 97 3.96 15.49 -10.47
C ILE A 97 3.58 15.86 -11.89
N TYR A 98 3.05 14.88 -12.62
CA TYR A 98 2.40 15.07 -13.90
C TYR A 98 0.89 15.19 -13.73
N PHE A 99 0.28 16.03 -14.58
CA PHE A 99 -1.16 16.11 -14.77
C PHE A 99 -1.51 15.62 -16.17
N PHE A 100 -2.49 14.74 -16.25
CA PHE A 100 -2.99 14.16 -17.50
C PHE A 100 -4.36 14.75 -17.82
N SER A 101 -4.56 15.15 -19.09
CA SER A 101 -5.82 15.68 -19.60
C SER A 101 -5.90 15.43 -21.10
N LYS A 102 -7.12 15.22 -21.62
CA LYS A 102 -7.39 15.14 -23.05
C LYS A 102 -7.03 16.41 -23.83
N GLU A 103 -6.91 17.54 -23.13
CA GLU A 103 -6.57 18.83 -23.76
C GLU A 103 -5.11 18.94 -24.16
N TYR A 104 -4.28 17.97 -23.75
CA TYR A 104 -2.86 17.96 -24.04
C TYR A 104 -2.43 16.65 -24.69
N ASP A 105 -1.64 16.75 -25.74
CA ASP A 105 -1.01 15.60 -26.38
C ASP A 105 -0.01 14.91 -25.44
N GLU A 106 0.61 15.68 -24.53
CA GLU A 106 1.59 15.22 -23.57
C GLU A 106 1.24 15.66 -22.13
N PRO A 107 1.47 14.82 -21.12
CA PRO A 107 1.23 15.19 -19.72
C PRO A 107 2.06 16.40 -19.30
N GLN A 108 1.48 17.26 -18.48
CA GLN A 108 2.11 18.49 -18.02
C GLN A 108 2.76 18.30 -16.65
N ILE A 109 4.03 18.69 -16.49
CA ILE A 109 4.65 18.77 -15.16
C ILE A 109 4.03 19.96 -14.43
N VAL A 110 3.29 19.68 -13.37
CA VAL A 110 2.58 20.70 -12.55
C VAL A 110 3.27 20.99 -11.25
N ARG A 111 4.18 20.11 -10.82
CA ARG A 111 5.08 20.32 -9.69
C ARG A 111 6.37 19.56 -9.90
N GLN A 112 7.50 20.17 -9.52
CA GLN A 112 8.80 19.50 -9.54
C GLN A 112 9.62 19.94 -8.31
N TRP A 113 10.24 18.96 -7.65
CA TRP A 113 11.14 19.26 -6.54
C TRP A 113 12.53 19.61 -7.07
N LYS A 114 13.15 20.60 -6.46
CA LYS A 114 14.52 21.03 -6.80
C LYS A 114 15.59 20.17 -6.15
N LYS A 115 15.21 19.46 -5.12
CA LYS A 115 16.06 18.56 -4.35
C LYS A 115 15.41 17.19 -4.33
N GLU A 116 16.23 16.20 -4.21
CA GLU A 116 15.81 14.85 -3.92
C GLU A 116 14.85 14.81 -2.74
N VAL A 117 13.82 13.99 -2.85
CA VAL A 117 12.91 13.63 -1.77
C VAL A 117 12.94 12.12 -1.61
N ASN A 118 12.70 11.64 -0.41
CA ASN A 118 12.57 10.22 -0.18
C ASN A 118 11.10 9.82 -0.40
N SER A 119 10.81 9.10 -1.47
CA SER A 119 9.46 8.63 -1.79
C SER A 119 8.92 7.57 -0.82
N SER A 120 9.79 6.94 -0.04
CA SER A 120 9.39 6.05 1.05
C SER A 120 9.19 6.78 2.39
N ASP A 121 9.44 8.09 2.47
CA ASP A 121 9.09 8.87 3.67
C ASP A 121 7.57 9.16 3.64
N PRO A 122 6.79 8.72 4.65
CA PRO A 122 5.36 9.02 4.75
C PRO A 122 5.02 10.51 4.63
N LYS A 123 5.95 11.40 5.03
CA LYS A 123 5.77 12.85 4.86
C LYS A 123 5.75 13.29 3.40
N THR A 124 6.47 12.61 2.52
CA THR A 124 6.43 12.89 1.08
C THR A 124 5.04 12.55 0.52
N LEU A 125 4.48 11.39 0.89
CA LEU A 125 3.11 11.02 0.54
C LEU A 125 2.09 12.04 1.09
N GLN A 126 2.23 12.43 2.36
CA GLN A 126 1.37 13.45 2.99
C GLN A 126 1.40 14.78 2.21
N ASP A 127 2.58 15.25 1.82
CA ASP A 127 2.77 16.49 1.07
C ASP A 127 2.16 16.40 -0.34
N VAL A 128 2.34 15.27 -1.04
CA VAL A 128 1.74 15.02 -2.35
C VAL A 128 0.20 15.02 -2.26
N LEU A 129 -0.38 14.31 -1.30
CA LEU A 129 -1.83 14.23 -1.13
C LEU A 129 -2.44 15.59 -0.73
N ARG A 130 -1.77 16.33 0.17
CA ARG A 130 -2.21 17.68 0.55
C ARG A 130 -2.20 18.63 -0.65
N TRP A 131 -1.12 18.58 -1.44
CA TRP A 131 -1.01 19.36 -2.66
C TRP A 131 -2.09 18.98 -3.69
N ALA A 132 -2.34 17.67 -3.87
CA ALA A 132 -3.39 17.20 -4.76
C ALA A 132 -4.77 17.71 -4.33
N LYS A 133 -5.10 17.64 -3.03
CA LYS A 133 -6.36 18.19 -2.48
C LYS A 133 -6.50 19.68 -2.72
N GLU A 134 -5.41 20.44 -2.55
CA GLU A 134 -5.40 21.89 -2.72
C GLU A 134 -5.52 22.30 -4.20
N LYS A 135 -4.80 21.61 -5.09
CA LYS A 135 -4.68 22.00 -6.50
C LYS A 135 -5.64 21.25 -7.44
N CYS A 136 -6.17 20.12 -7.02
CA CYS A 136 -7.15 19.30 -7.75
C CYS A 136 -8.30 18.91 -6.83
N PRO A 137 -9.09 19.88 -6.32
CA PRO A 137 -10.19 19.57 -5.42
C PRO A 137 -11.23 18.71 -6.14
N ALA A 138 -11.75 17.66 -5.45
CA ALA A 138 -12.76 16.75 -5.98
C ALA A 138 -13.72 16.27 -4.88
N ASP A 139 -14.84 15.65 -5.30
CA ASP A 139 -15.76 14.99 -4.36
C ASP A 139 -15.17 13.73 -3.76
N GLU A 140 -14.38 12.99 -4.55
CA GLU A 140 -13.73 11.75 -4.17
C GLU A 140 -12.25 11.77 -4.51
N TYR A 141 -11.47 11.00 -3.74
CA TYR A 141 -10.04 10.80 -4.00
C TYR A 141 -9.73 9.31 -4.09
N GLY A 142 -8.91 8.93 -5.07
CA GLY A 142 -8.32 7.60 -5.18
C GLY A 142 -6.79 7.67 -5.09
N LEU A 143 -6.18 6.63 -4.54
CA LEU A 143 -4.73 6.51 -4.44
C LEU A 143 -4.29 5.16 -5.02
N VAL A 144 -3.29 5.19 -5.88
CA VAL A 144 -2.54 4.01 -6.30
C VAL A 144 -1.16 4.11 -5.66
N LEU A 145 -0.76 3.08 -4.93
CA LEU A 145 0.57 2.94 -4.33
C LEU A 145 1.35 1.90 -5.13
N TRP A 146 2.35 2.37 -5.87
CA TRP A 146 3.15 1.58 -6.79
C TRP A 146 4.62 1.51 -6.33
N SER A 147 5.11 0.34 -5.99
CA SER A 147 6.50 0.03 -5.67
C SER A 147 6.70 -1.45 -5.34
N HIS A 148 7.88 -1.82 -4.83
CA HIS A 148 8.04 -3.06 -4.04
C HIS A 148 7.29 -2.96 -2.73
N ALA A 149 6.81 -4.11 -2.21
CA ALA A 149 6.22 -4.21 -0.88
C ALA A 149 6.23 -5.65 -0.34
N ASP A 150 6.13 -5.79 0.98
CA ASP A 150 6.11 -7.06 1.73
C ASP A 150 4.99 -7.09 2.80
N GLY A 151 3.85 -6.45 2.52
CA GLY A 151 2.69 -6.49 3.39
C GLY A 151 2.87 -5.70 4.70
N TRP A 152 2.47 -6.29 5.82
CA TRP A 152 2.48 -5.67 7.15
C TRP A 152 3.83 -5.74 7.87
N LEU A 153 4.81 -6.44 7.32
CA LEU A 153 6.10 -6.66 7.97
C LEU A 153 6.82 -5.33 8.21
N PRO A 154 7.25 -5.02 9.45
CA PRO A 154 7.85 -3.73 9.74
C PRO A 154 9.24 -3.60 9.13
N ALA A 155 9.61 -2.41 8.69
CA ALA A 155 10.90 -2.04 8.14
C ALA A 155 12.04 -1.99 9.21
N THR A 156 12.01 -2.86 10.21
CA THR A 156 12.84 -2.76 11.42
C THR A 156 14.28 -3.24 11.26
N ASN A 157 14.59 -3.99 10.21
CA ASN A 157 15.94 -4.53 10.05
C ASN A 157 16.54 -4.15 8.70
N LYS A 158 17.33 -3.06 8.68
CA LYS A 158 18.00 -2.55 7.48
C LYS A 158 19.03 -3.51 6.87
N ASP A 159 19.39 -4.58 7.59
CA ASP A 159 20.32 -5.61 7.09
C ASP A 159 19.60 -6.68 6.26
N TYR A 160 18.25 -6.68 6.25
CA TYR A 160 17.43 -7.64 5.54
C TYR A 160 16.43 -6.93 4.62
N ARG A 161 16.14 -7.55 3.46
CA ARG A 161 15.21 -7.05 2.44
C ARG A 161 13.75 -7.26 2.85
N GLN A 162 13.36 -6.86 4.05
CA GLN A 162 11.95 -6.84 4.48
C GLN A 162 11.39 -5.44 4.31
N GLN A 163 10.20 -5.34 3.74
CA GLN A 163 9.71 -4.09 3.19
C GLN A 163 8.22 -3.98 3.45
N SER A 164 7.83 -2.99 4.20
CA SER A 164 6.42 -2.68 4.32
C SER A 164 5.87 -2.14 3.00
N PHE A 165 6.24 -0.90 2.63
CA PHE A 165 5.90 -0.33 1.31
C PHE A 165 7.02 0.57 0.81
N GLY A 166 7.29 0.44 -0.48
CA GLY A 166 8.25 1.28 -1.19
C GLY A 166 9.70 0.89 -0.93
N ILE A 167 10.54 1.13 -1.92
CA ILE A 167 11.98 1.20 -1.74
C ILE A 167 12.46 2.48 -2.37
N ASP A 168 13.25 3.22 -1.60
CA ASP A 168 13.97 4.39 -2.07
C ASP A 168 15.44 4.25 -1.68
N VAL A 169 16.29 4.08 -2.68
CA VAL A 169 17.74 3.88 -2.47
C VAL A 169 18.49 5.18 -2.26
N GLY A 170 17.84 6.32 -2.47
CA GLY A 170 18.47 7.64 -2.41
C GLY A 170 19.39 7.93 -3.59
N PRO A 171 19.86 9.18 -3.73
CA PRO A 171 20.58 9.66 -4.91
C PRO A 171 21.95 9.01 -5.15
N SER A 172 22.49 8.32 -4.15
CA SER A 172 23.80 7.64 -4.22
C SER A 172 23.68 6.12 -4.06
N GLY A 173 22.46 5.59 -3.99
CA GLY A 173 22.21 4.16 -3.89
C GLY A 173 22.30 3.46 -5.24
N ASN A 174 22.20 2.13 -5.20
CA ASN A 174 22.16 1.30 -6.40
C ASN A 174 20.72 0.78 -6.62
N PRO A 175 19.96 1.36 -7.56
CA PRO A 175 18.59 0.94 -7.81
C PRO A 175 18.49 -0.49 -8.34
N TYR A 176 19.48 -1.01 -9.06
CA TYR A 176 19.44 -2.38 -9.58
C TYR A 176 19.51 -3.45 -8.50
N THR A 177 20.00 -3.12 -7.33
CA THR A 177 20.13 -4.04 -6.17
C THR A 177 19.27 -3.61 -4.98
N ASP A 178 18.45 -2.58 -5.14
CA ASP A 178 17.59 -2.01 -4.10
C ASP A 178 18.36 -1.59 -2.84
N SER A 179 19.60 -1.12 -3.03
CA SER A 179 20.54 -0.85 -1.94
C SER A 179 20.87 0.64 -1.84
N ASP A 180 20.90 1.16 -0.60
CA ASP A 180 21.39 2.51 -0.30
C ASP A 180 22.91 2.63 -0.54
N ALA A 181 23.46 3.82 -0.37
CA ALA A 181 24.90 4.08 -0.54
C ALA A 181 25.81 3.27 0.40
N SER A 182 25.28 2.68 1.47
CA SER A 182 26.02 1.80 2.39
C SER A 182 25.89 0.30 2.04
N GLY A 183 25.17 -0.04 0.97
CA GLY A 183 24.92 -1.41 0.54
C GLY A 183 23.81 -2.12 1.34
N ARG A 184 23.05 -1.39 2.19
CA ARG A 184 21.87 -1.90 2.88
C ARG A 184 20.63 -1.67 2.03
N SER A 185 19.49 -2.32 2.38
CA SER A 185 18.21 -2.03 1.74
C SER A 185 17.90 -0.54 1.79
N GLY A 186 17.35 0.00 0.70
CA GLY A 186 16.84 1.36 0.65
C GLY A 186 15.78 1.62 1.73
N SER A 187 15.42 2.89 1.92
CA SER A 187 14.40 3.27 2.90
C SER A 187 13.03 2.75 2.48
N GLN A 188 12.14 2.55 3.47
CA GLN A 188 10.80 1.98 3.30
C GLN A 188 9.85 2.61 4.32
N ALA A 189 8.54 2.58 4.02
CA ALA A 189 7.49 3.09 4.89
C ALA A 189 6.74 1.95 5.60
N ASP A 190 6.54 2.08 6.90
CA ASP A 190 5.65 1.21 7.66
C ASP A 190 4.17 1.58 7.42
N ILE A 191 3.27 0.60 7.40
CA ILE A 191 1.85 0.83 7.10
C ILE A 191 1.17 1.77 8.11
N PRO A 192 1.39 1.68 9.43
CA PRO A 192 0.84 2.65 10.38
C PRO A 192 1.27 4.10 10.11
N ASP A 193 2.51 4.30 9.62
CA ASP A 193 3.02 5.61 9.28
C ASP A 193 2.39 6.14 7.99
N LEU A 194 2.14 5.27 6.99
CA LEU A 194 1.37 5.62 5.79
C LEU A 194 -0.07 6.02 6.16
N ALA A 195 -0.75 5.25 7.02
CA ALA A 195 -2.09 5.59 7.51
C ALA A 195 -2.11 6.97 8.19
N THR A 196 -1.12 7.23 9.04
CA THR A 196 -0.96 8.53 9.71
C THR A 196 -0.73 9.66 8.71
N ALA A 197 0.12 9.47 7.71
CA ALA A 197 0.40 10.46 6.67
C ALA A 197 -0.84 10.78 5.82
N ILE A 198 -1.61 9.76 5.42
CA ILE A 198 -2.88 9.95 4.70
C ILE A 198 -3.87 10.73 5.56
N GLN A 199 -4.06 10.33 6.82
CA GLN A 199 -4.93 11.05 7.75
C GLN A 199 -4.54 12.52 7.92
N GLN A 200 -3.24 12.80 8.12
CA GLN A 200 -2.71 14.15 8.31
C GLN A 200 -2.72 14.99 7.03
N SER A 201 -2.82 14.39 5.85
CA SER A 201 -3.05 15.11 4.60
C SER A 201 -4.43 15.77 4.57
N GLY A 202 -5.36 15.27 5.39
CA GLY A 202 -6.77 15.67 5.41
C GLY A 202 -7.56 15.13 4.23
N VAL A 203 -7.02 14.17 3.47
CA VAL A 203 -7.73 13.46 2.40
C VAL A 203 -8.33 12.18 2.97
N HIS A 204 -9.61 11.93 2.71
CA HIS A 204 -10.22 10.61 2.86
C HIS A 204 -10.32 9.97 1.49
N LEU A 205 -9.86 8.72 1.36
CA LEU A 205 -9.76 8.06 0.08
C LEU A 205 -10.98 7.17 -0.17
N ARG A 206 -11.55 7.26 -1.36
CA ARG A 206 -12.56 6.31 -1.82
C ARG A 206 -11.98 4.92 -1.98
N PHE A 207 -10.73 4.83 -2.44
CA PHE A 207 -9.99 3.58 -2.53
C PHE A 207 -8.48 3.80 -2.43
N ILE A 208 -7.78 2.75 -1.99
CA ILE A 208 -6.35 2.54 -2.21
C ILE A 208 -6.21 1.29 -3.07
N LEU A 209 -5.55 1.41 -4.23
CA LEU A 209 -5.03 0.28 -4.98
C LEU A 209 -3.55 0.11 -4.62
N PHE A 210 -3.18 -1.04 -4.09
CA PHE A 210 -1.79 -1.44 -4.03
C PHE A 210 -1.40 -2.16 -5.33
N ASP A 211 -0.68 -1.47 -6.19
CA ASP A 211 0.04 -2.07 -7.31
C ASP A 211 1.44 -2.45 -6.81
N ALA A 212 1.43 -3.36 -5.87
CA ALA A 212 2.58 -3.82 -5.09
C ALA A 212 2.32 -5.22 -4.51
N CYS A 213 3.38 -5.97 -4.25
CA CYS A 213 3.30 -7.34 -3.74
C CYS A 213 2.75 -7.41 -2.31
N LEU A 214 1.99 -8.47 -1.97
CA LEU A 214 1.68 -8.92 -0.61
C LEU A 214 0.86 -7.95 0.25
N MET A 215 0.32 -6.87 -0.32
CA MET A 215 -0.33 -5.81 0.45
C MET A 215 -1.75 -6.14 0.90
N GLN A 216 -2.39 -7.18 0.35
CA GLN A 216 -3.76 -7.53 0.70
C GLN A 216 -3.80 -8.48 1.90
N SER A 217 -3.60 -7.91 3.11
CA SER A 217 -3.69 -8.63 4.37
C SER A 217 -4.65 -7.95 5.35
N LEU A 218 -5.15 -8.72 6.34
CA LEU A 218 -6.04 -8.18 7.37
C LEU A 218 -5.31 -7.14 8.24
N GLU A 219 -4.01 -7.32 8.47
CA GLU A 219 -3.17 -6.39 9.20
C GLU A 219 -3.09 -5.04 8.50
N VAL A 220 -2.75 -5.02 7.21
CA VAL A 220 -2.69 -3.81 6.39
C VAL A 220 -4.05 -3.12 6.32
N ALA A 221 -5.11 -3.90 6.07
CA ALA A 221 -6.47 -3.37 5.96
C ALA A 221 -6.96 -2.75 7.27
N TYR A 222 -6.58 -3.33 8.40
CA TYR A 222 -6.97 -2.80 9.70
C TYR A 222 -6.29 -1.47 10.02
N ASP A 223 -5.01 -1.33 9.69
CA ASP A 223 -4.28 -0.08 9.88
C ASP A 223 -4.81 1.05 8.99
N LEU A 224 -5.23 0.74 7.76
CA LEU A 224 -5.72 1.73 6.79
C LEU A 224 -7.24 2.01 6.87
N ARG A 225 -8.00 1.29 7.72
CA ARG A 225 -9.48 1.30 7.76
C ARG A 225 -10.13 2.68 7.98
N HIS A 226 -9.41 3.61 8.56
CA HIS A 226 -9.94 4.95 8.85
C HIS A 226 -9.60 5.99 7.77
N VAL A 227 -8.77 5.64 6.80
CA VAL A 227 -8.30 6.58 5.79
C VAL A 227 -8.79 6.27 4.38
N THR A 228 -9.40 5.10 4.18
CA THR A 228 -9.97 4.69 2.90
C THR A 228 -11.27 3.90 3.08
N ASP A 229 -12.21 3.99 2.10
CA ASP A 229 -13.41 3.15 2.09
C ASP A 229 -13.11 1.75 1.58
N TYR A 230 -12.26 1.64 0.55
CA TYR A 230 -11.91 0.36 -0.07
C TYR A 230 -10.40 0.18 -0.18
N LEU A 231 -9.96 -1.04 0.11
CA LEU A 231 -8.59 -1.47 -0.16
C LEU A 231 -8.62 -2.56 -1.23
N ILE A 232 -7.77 -2.40 -2.25
CA ILE A 232 -7.66 -3.31 -3.38
C ILE A 232 -6.20 -3.69 -3.55
N GLY A 233 -5.92 -4.96 -3.71
CA GLY A 233 -4.55 -5.45 -3.87
C GLY A 233 -4.46 -6.96 -3.93
N SER A 234 -3.24 -7.45 -3.87
CA SER A 234 -2.90 -8.87 -3.95
C SER A 234 -2.26 -9.37 -2.65
N PRO A 235 -2.66 -10.54 -2.13
CA PRO A 235 -1.97 -11.19 -1.01
C PRO A 235 -0.74 -11.97 -1.44
N ILE A 236 -0.49 -12.09 -2.77
CA ILE A 236 0.68 -12.73 -3.35
C ILE A 236 1.62 -11.69 -3.96
N ALA A 237 2.82 -12.12 -4.34
CA ALA A 237 3.66 -11.30 -5.20
C ALA A 237 2.99 -11.14 -6.57
N ILE A 238 2.99 -9.92 -7.11
CA ILE A 238 2.44 -9.62 -8.43
C ILE A 238 3.56 -9.55 -9.48
N HIS A 239 3.20 -9.75 -10.75
CA HIS A 239 4.15 -9.56 -11.83
C HIS A 239 4.63 -8.10 -11.90
N ALA A 240 5.90 -7.89 -12.22
CA ALA A 240 6.51 -6.55 -12.24
C ALA A 240 5.87 -5.57 -13.24
N ALA A 241 5.13 -6.07 -14.23
CA ALA A 241 4.36 -5.22 -15.15
C ALA A 241 3.19 -4.50 -14.45
N GLY A 242 2.76 -4.97 -13.27
CA GLY A 242 1.68 -4.32 -12.54
C GLY A 242 0.34 -4.31 -13.27
N ALA A 243 -0.51 -3.36 -12.92
CA ALA A 243 -1.78 -3.11 -13.59
C ALA A 243 -1.56 -2.46 -14.97
N ASN A 244 -2.40 -2.79 -15.96
CA ASN A 244 -2.42 -2.07 -17.23
C ASN A 244 -3.17 -0.73 -17.08
N TYR A 245 -2.44 0.37 -17.04
CA TYR A 245 -3.04 1.68 -16.77
C TYR A 245 -3.91 2.22 -17.90
N THR A 246 -3.72 1.80 -19.15
CA THR A 246 -4.67 2.14 -20.23
C THR A 246 -6.06 1.59 -19.91
N HIS A 247 -6.15 0.31 -19.52
CA HIS A 247 -7.40 -0.34 -19.17
C HIS A 247 -7.94 0.14 -17.82
N GLN A 248 -7.06 0.43 -16.86
CA GLN A 248 -7.47 0.99 -15.58
C GLN A 248 -8.12 2.38 -15.72
N LEU A 249 -7.64 3.22 -16.64
CA LEU A 249 -8.29 4.50 -16.94
C LEU A 249 -9.61 4.31 -17.68
N GLN A 250 -9.70 3.31 -18.54
CA GLN A 250 -10.93 3.01 -19.28
C GLN A 250 -12.04 2.44 -18.40
N ASN A 251 -11.73 1.48 -17.51
CA ASN A 251 -12.73 0.65 -16.86
C ASN A 251 -12.61 0.57 -15.32
N GLY A 252 -11.49 1.03 -14.72
CA GLY A 252 -11.16 0.79 -13.31
C GLY A 252 -11.19 2.05 -12.45
N LEU A 253 -10.12 2.85 -12.46
CA LEU A 253 -9.84 3.90 -11.47
C LEU A 253 -10.92 5.00 -11.37
N PHE A 254 -11.62 5.26 -12.46
CA PHE A 254 -12.71 6.24 -12.52
C PHE A 254 -14.11 5.62 -12.56
N ALA A 255 -14.23 4.30 -12.48
CA ALA A 255 -15.51 3.63 -12.37
C ALA A 255 -16.23 3.98 -11.07
N ALA A 256 -17.58 3.98 -11.09
CA ALA A 256 -18.37 4.28 -9.90
C ALA A 256 -18.20 3.21 -8.79
N ASP A 257 -18.05 1.96 -9.19
CA ASP A 257 -17.81 0.82 -8.29
C ASP A 257 -16.32 0.48 -8.25
N PRO A 258 -15.63 0.64 -7.11
CA PRO A 258 -14.21 0.32 -6.94
C PRO A 258 -13.85 -1.14 -7.26
N LYS A 259 -14.82 -2.05 -7.23
CA LYS A 259 -14.64 -3.44 -7.69
C LYS A 259 -14.08 -3.50 -9.12
N GLN A 260 -14.44 -2.55 -9.98
CA GLN A 260 -13.99 -2.54 -11.37
C GLN A 260 -12.47 -2.42 -11.52
N ILE A 261 -11.79 -1.85 -10.53
CA ILE A 261 -10.32 -1.82 -10.47
C ILE A 261 -9.77 -3.25 -10.43
N ALA A 262 -10.30 -4.07 -9.51
CA ALA A 262 -9.88 -5.47 -9.38
C ALA A 262 -10.29 -6.32 -10.60
N VAL A 263 -11.50 -6.10 -11.13
CA VAL A 263 -11.99 -6.80 -12.35
C VAL A 263 -11.08 -6.52 -13.53
N THR A 264 -10.74 -5.25 -13.75
CA THR A 264 -9.89 -4.83 -14.87
C THR A 264 -8.50 -5.44 -14.74
N TYR A 265 -7.88 -5.32 -13.55
CA TYR A 265 -6.57 -5.89 -13.30
C TYR A 265 -6.54 -7.41 -13.50
N TYR A 266 -7.53 -8.11 -12.93
CA TYR A 266 -7.65 -9.57 -13.10
C TYR A 266 -7.77 -9.96 -14.56
N ASN A 267 -8.65 -9.31 -15.31
CA ASN A 267 -8.88 -9.62 -16.72
C ASN A 267 -7.61 -9.44 -17.55
N ASP A 268 -6.81 -8.40 -17.29
CA ASP A 268 -5.55 -8.18 -17.99
C ASP A 268 -4.55 -9.31 -17.76
N VAL A 269 -4.41 -9.78 -16.50
CA VAL A 269 -3.45 -10.82 -16.15
C VAL A 269 -3.83 -12.19 -16.71
N VAL A 270 -5.14 -12.49 -16.80
CA VAL A 270 -5.62 -13.80 -17.30
C VAL A 270 -5.93 -13.78 -18.80
N ASP A 271 -5.82 -12.65 -19.48
CA ASP A 271 -6.06 -12.57 -20.92
C ASP A 271 -4.95 -13.31 -21.70
N PRO A 272 -5.31 -14.34 -22.50
CA PRO A 272 -4.34 -15.05 -23.32
C PRO A 272 -3.53 -14.14 -24.29
N ASN A 273 -4.08 -12.99 -24.67
CA ASN A 273 -3.38 -12.01 -25.51
C ASN A 273 -2.32 -11.20 -24.75
N GLN A 274 -2.30 -11.28 -23.43
CA GLN A 274 -1.31 -10.64 -22.56
C GLN A 274 -0.25 -11.62 -22.04
N GLN A 275 -0.19 -12.84 -22.60
CA GLN A 275 0.76 -13.87 -22.20
C GLN A 275 2.23 -13.41 -22.28
N ASP A 276 2.58 -12.61 -23.28
CA ASP A 276 3.92 -12.03 -23.42
C ASP A 276 4.26 -11.04 -22.29
N THR A 277 3.25 -10.46 -21.66
CA THR A 277 3.42 -9.50 -20.55
C THR A 277 3.47 -10.22 -19.20
N TYR A 278 2.51 -11.08 -18.89
CA TYR A 278 2.33 -11.65 -17.56
C TYR A 278 2.79 -13.11 -17.44
N GLY A 279 2.99 -13.82 -18.55
CA GLY A 279 3.35 -15.24 -18.54
C GLY A 279 2.31 -16.07 -17.78
N ASP A 280 2.79 -17.12 -17.10
CA ASP A 280 1.98 -18.01 -16.25
C ASP A 280 1.94 -17.56 -14.77
N PHE A 281 2.28 -16.31 -14.48
CA PHE A 281 2.46 -15.84 -13.10
C PHE A 281 1.17 -15.96 -12.27
N GLY A 282 0.05 -15.69 -12.90
CA GLY A 282 -1.26 -15.69 -12.26
C GLY A 282 -1.45 -14.51 -11.33
N ILE A 283 -2.64 -14.42 -10.72
CA ILE A 283 -2.96 -13.36 -9.76
C ILE A 283 -4.05 -13.79 -8.79
N VAL A 284 -3.99 -13.24 -7.58
CA VAL A 284 -5.09 -13.23 -6.60
C VAL A 284 -5.35 -11.77 -6.26
N LEU A 285 -6.61 -11.36 -6.34
CA LEU A 285 -7.03 -9.99 -5.98
C LEU A 285 -8.26 -10.04 -5.10
N SER A 286 -8.36 -9.13 -4.14
CA SER A 286 -9.60 -8.91 -3.43
C SER A 286 -9.88 -7.42 -3.21
N VAL A 287 -11.15 -7.13 -2.90
CA VAL A 287 -11.64 -5.81 -2.52
C VAL A 287 -12.10 -5.88 -1.08
N ILE A 288 -11.48 -5.10 -0.20
CA ILE A 288 -11.88 -5.00 1.20
C ILE A 288 -12.71 -3.72 1.38
N ASP A 289 -13.93 -3.85 1.92
CA ASP A 289 -14.75 -2.75 2.42
C ASP A 289 -14.37 -2.49 3.88
N THR A 290 -13.60 -1.46 4.11
CA THR A 290 -12.92 -1.20 5.39
C THR A 290 -13.87 -0.92 6.54
N LYS A 291 -15.09 -0.46 6.26
CA LYS A 291 -16.10 -0.19 7.30
C LYS A 291 -16.49 -1.43 8.12
N TYR A 292 -16.19 -2.65 7.59
CA TYR A 292 -16.49 -3.90 8.30
C TYR A 292 -15.30 -4.47 9.08
N MET A 293 -14.14 -3.84 9.04
CA MET A 293 -12.93 -4.37 9.67
C MET A 293 -13.05 -4.47 11.19
N GLU A 294 -13.71 -3.53 11.86
CA GLU A 294 -13.95 -3.58 13.31
C GLU A 294 -14.88 -4.75 13.69
N SER A 295 -15.95 -4.97 12.92
CA SER A 295 -16.86 -6.08 13.20
C SER A 295 -16.23 -7.44 12.92
N LEU A 296 -15.35 -7.53 11.92
CA LEU A 296 -14.57 -8.72 11.63
C LEU A 296 -13.57 -9.00 12.75
N ALA A 297 -12.81 -8.01 13.20
CA ALA A 297 -11.90 -8.15 14.32
C ALA A 297 -12.62 -8.63 15.60
N ALA A 298 -13.78 -8.05 15.91
CA ALA A 298 -14.60 -8.46 17.04
C ALA A 298 -15.10 -9.92 16.92
N ALA A 299 -15.49 -10.36 15.75
CA ALA A 299 -15.91 -11.75 15.51
C ALA A 299 -14.77 -12.73 15.74
N ILE A 300 -13.58 -12.44 15.21
CA ILE A 300 -12.38 -13.26 15.43
C ILE A 300 -12.00 -13.27 16.91
N LYS A 301 -11.98 -12.12 17.57
CA LYS A 301 -11.70 -12.00 19.01
C LYS A 301 -12.61 -12.90 19.86
N ASN A 302 -13.87 -12.99 19.51
CA ASN A 302 -14.84 -13.82 20.21
C ASN A 302 -14.63 -15.32 19.96
N ALA A 303 -14.09 -15.70 18.79
CA ALA A 303 -13.86 -17.08 18.37
C ALA A 303 -12.54 -17.67 18.89
N LEU A 304 -11.46 -16.87 18.92
CA LEU A 304 -10.09 -17.32 19.26
C LEU A 304 -9.97 -18.10 20.57
N PRO A 305 -10.66 -17.76 21.69
CA PRO A 305 -10.55 -18.52 22.95
C PRO A 305 -11.03 -19.97 22.84
N ARG A 306 -11.79 -20.33 21.79
CA ARG A 306 -12.31 -21.68 21.50
C ARG A 306 -11.70 -22.30 20.26
N SER A 307 -10.65 -21.68 19.73
CA SER A 307 -9.91 -22.18 18.57
C SER A 307 -8.88 -23.24 18.93
N ALA A 308 -8.18 -23.77 17.92
CA ALA A 308 -7.05 -24.67 18.10
C ALA A 308 -5.99 -24.10 19.06
N PHE A 309 -5.83 -22.78 19.14
CA PHE A 309 -4.90 -22.11 20.07
C PHE A 309 -5.26 -22.32 21.56
N SER A 310 -6.45 -22.76 21.88
CA SER A 310 -6.86 -23.05 23.27
C SER A 310 -6.20 -24.31 23.85
N ALA A 311 -5.52 -25.11 23.05
CA ALA A 311 -4.85 -26.35 23.49
C ALA A 311 -3.73 -26.09 24.52
N ALA A 312 -2.97 -24.99 24.37
CA ALA A 312 -1.97 -24.55 25.30
C ALA A 312 -1.58 -23.06 25.02
N PRO A 313 -1.03 -22.32 26.02
CA PRO A 313 -0.44 -21.01 25.73
C PRO A 313 0.65 -21.11 24.66
N ARG A 314 0.61 -20.22 23.68
CA ARG A 314 1.53 -20.22 22.52
C ARG A 314 1.52 -21.54 21.74
N PHE A 315 0.37 -22.18 21.66
CA PHE A 315 0.22 -23.37 20.83
C PHE A 315 0.48 -23.02 19.36
N SER A 316 1.23 -23.87 18.67
CA SER A 316 1.50 -23.75 17.22
C SER A 316 0.67 -24.81 16.50
N PRO A 317 -0.47 -24.44 15.89
CA PRO A 317 -1.26 -25.40 15.13
C PRO A 317 -0.48 -25.87 13.89
N ASP A 318 -0.79 -27.06 13.43
CA ASP A 318 -0.32 -27.53 12.13
C ASP A 318 -1.08 -26.78 11.03
N MET A 319 -0.35 -26.09 10.17
CA MET A 319 -0.91 -25.26 9.09
C MET A 319 -0.62 -25.86 7.70
N THR A 320 -0.23 -27.13 7.63
CA THR A 320 0.21 -27.78 6.38
C THR A 320 -0.88 -27.80 5.32
N ASP A 321 -2.15 -27.97 5.74
CA ASP A 321 -3.32 -28.06 4.83
C ASP A 321 -3.95 -26.69 4.54
N VAL A 322 -3.38 -25.59 5.05
CA VAL A 322 -3.90 -24.25 4.84
C VAL A 322 -3.22 -23.59 3.66
N THR A 323 -4.00 -22.98 2.79
CA THR A 323 -3.53 -22.32 1.57
C THR A 323 -2.54 -21.20 1.88
N PRO A 324 -1.28 -21.34 1.42
CA PRO A 324 -0.26 -20.29 1.56
C PRO A 324 -0.35 -19.30 0.42
N TYR A 325 0.04 -18.06 0.69
CA TYR A 325 0.15 -17.02 -0.34
C TYR A 325 1.59 -16.61 -0.62
N HIS A 326 2.51 -16.86 0.29
CA HIS A 326 3.91 -16.59 0.03
C HIS A 326 4.83 -17.38 0.96
N TYR A 327 5.97 -17.80 0.40
CA TYR A 327 7.08 -18.42 1.11
C TYR A 327 8.33 -17.56 1.02
N TYR A 328 8.93 -17.23 2.16
CA TYR A 328 10.30 -16.75 2.17
C TYR A 328 11.23 -17.95 2.31
N SER A 329 11.95 -18.30 1.25
CA SER A 329 12.94 -19.37 1.29
C SER A 329 14.21 -18.86 1.98
N SER A 330 14.55 -19.45 3.11
CA SER A 330 15.97 -19.66 3.41
C SER A 330 16.33 -21.08 2.97
N SER A 331 17.55 -21.31 2.61
CA SER A 331 18.09 -22.50 1.93
C SER A 331 17.71 -23.88 2.51
N ASN A 332 16.97 -23.95 3.62
CA ASN A 332 16.53 -25.17 4.28
C ASN A 332 15.14 -25.13 4.92
N PHE A 333 14.37 -24.03 4.83
CA PHE A 333 13.08 -23.95 5.51
C PHE A 333 12.03 -23.24 4.66
N TYR A 334 11.09 -24.03 4.18
CA TYR A 334 9.89 -23.56 3.52
C TYR A 334 8.84 -23.28 4.59
N ARG A 335 8.52 -21.99 4.84
CA ARG A 335 7.51 -21.58 5.84
C ARG A 335 6.72 -20.39 5.31
N PRO A 336 5.40 -20.52 5.13
CA PRO A 336 4.57 -19.41 4.70
C PRO A 336 4.41 -18.39 5.82
N HIS A 337 4.50 -17.11 5.48
CA HIS A 337 4.20 -16.02 6.39
C HIS A 337 2.79 -15.48 6.19
N TYR A 338 2.20 -15.79 5.05
CA TYR A 338 0.89 -15.33 4.62
C TYR A 338 0.04 -16.52 4.23
N TYR A 339 -1.01 -16.76 5.01
CA TYR A 339 -2.04 -17.76 4.72
C TYR A 339 -3.32 -17.06 4.26
N ASP A 340 -4.13 -17.70 3.43
CA ASP A 340 -5.49 -17.21 3.22
C ASP A 340 -6.23 -17.13 4.57
N ALA A 341 -6.76 -15.96 4.87
CA ALA A 341 -7.33 -15.69 6.19
C ALA A 341 -8.56 -16.55 6.48
N LEU A 342 -9.43 -16.77 5.48
CA LEU A 342 -10.64 -17.53 5.68
C LEU A 342 -10.37 -19.03 5.76
N ASP A 343 -9.43 -19.53 4.96
CA ASP A 343 -8.97 -20.93 4.97
C ASP A 343 -8.28 -21.25 6.31
N ALA A 344 -7.41 -20.37 6.79
CA ALA A 344 -6.80 -20.47 8.11
C ALA A 344 -7.85 -20.52 9.23
N LEU A 345 -8.84 -19.62 9.20
CA LEU A 345 -9.90 -19.59 10.20
C LEU A 345 -10.83 -20.83 10.10
N HIS A 346 -11.05 -21.37 8.91
CA HIS A 346 -11.75 -22.64 8.73
C HIS A 346 -11.02 -23.81 9.42
N HIS A 347 -9.70 -23.83 9.28
CA HIS A 347 -8.85 -24.85 9.90
C HIS A 347 -8.78 -24.72 11.44
N LEU A 348 -8.76 -23.49 11.95
CA LEU A 348 -8.50 -23.19 13.34
C LEU A 348 -9.74 -23.19 14.25
N LEU A 349 -10.92 -22.90 13.70
CA LEU A 349 -12.14 -22.64 14.47
C LEU A 349 -13.09 -23.84 14.47
N SER A 350 -13.97 -23.91 15.48
CA SER A 350 -15.11 -24.81 15.46
C SER A 350 -16.06 -24.45 14.31
N PRO A 351 -16.85 -25.40 13.76
CA PRO A 351 -17.80 -25.09 12.68
C PRO A 351 -18.76 -23.93 13.00
N ALA A 352 -19.19 -23.79 14.25
CA ALA A 352 -20.10 -22.74 14.68
C ALA A 352 -19.42 -21.36 14.73
N ASP A 353 -18.19 -21.28 15.29
CA ASP A 353 -17.40 -20.07 15.34
C ASP A 353 -16.96 -19.64 13.94
N TYR A 354 -16.54 -20.60 13.09
CA TYR A 354 -16.20 -20.34 11.71
C TYR A 354 -17.39 -19.75 10.92
N ALA A 355 -18.59 -20.31 11.07
CA ALA A 355 -19.76 -19.79 10.40
C ALA A 355 -20.05 -18.32 10.76
N ALA A 356 -19.88 -17.95 12.04
CA ALA A 356 -20.06 -16.58 12.51
C ALA A 356 -18.99 -15.62 11.94
N VAL A 357 -17.73 -16.04 11.95
CA VAL A 357 -16.61 -15.25 11.39
C VAL A 357 -16.73 -15.11 9.88
N ARG A 358 -17.08 -16.18 9.16
CA ARG A 358 -17.29 -16.19 7.71
C ARG A 358 -18.32 -15.14 7.27
N LEU A 359 -19.41 -14.96 8.01
CA LEU A 359 -20.41 -13.94 7.70
C LEU A 359 -19.85 -12.52 7.77
N GLN A 360 -18.93 -12.23 8.70
CA GLN A 360 -18.27 -10.94 8.77
C GLN A 360 -17.18 -10.80 7.70
N MET A 361 -16.45 -11.88 7.40
CA MET A 361 -15.47 -11.92 6.33
C MET A 361 -16.11 -11.60 4.97
N GLN A 362 -17.26 -12.19 4.67
CA GLN A 362 -17.99 -11.93 3.42
C GLN A 362 -18.49 -10.48 3.29
N LYS A 363 -18.73 -9.78 4.40
CA LYS A 363 -19.03 -8.35 4.38
C LYS A 363 -17.78 -7.51 4.17
N ALA A 364 -16.70 -7.86 4.86
CA ALA A 364 -15.42 -7.15 4.77
C ALA A 364 -14.73 -7.38 3.42
N ILE A 365 -14.86 -8.56 2.83
CA ILE A 365 -14.25 -8.95 1.56
C ILE A 365 -15.35 -9.38 0.60
N PRO A 366 -16.11 -8.42 0.01
CA PRO A 366 -17.25 -8.74 -0.84
C PRO A 366 -16.87 -9.32 -2.21
N PHE A 367 -15.63 -9.10 -2.65
CA PHE A 367 -15.18 -9.54 -3.98
C PHE A 367 -13.77 -10.09 -3.94
N THR A 368 -13.58 -11.23 -4.63
CA THR A 368 -12.29 -11.90 -4.76
C THR A 368 -12.17 -12.50 -6.15
N PHE A 369 -10.98 -12.45 -6.72
CA PHE A 369 -10.64 -12.94 -8.05
C PHE A 369 -9.38 -13.79 -7.96
N TYR A 370 -9.41 -14.98 -8.55
CA TYR A 370 -8.30 -15.94 -8.57
C TYR A 370 -8.05 -16.41 -9.99
N SER A 371 -6.81 -16.40 -10.42
CA SER A 371 -6.41 -17.29 -11.52
C SER A 371 -6.40 -18.75 -11.05
N PRO A 372 -6.59 -19.72 -11.95
CA PRO A 372 -6.59 -21.13 -11.57
C PRO A 372 -5.30 -21.61 -10.90
N ARG A 373 -4.21 -20.89 -11.17
CA ARG A 373 -2.86 -21.12 -10.66
C ARG A 373 -2.20 -19.77 -10.44
N PHE A 374 -1.40 -19.65 -9.38
CA PHE A 374 -0.67 -18.42 -9.06
C PHE A 374 0.66 -18.71 -8.37
N TRP A 375 1.62 -17.83 -8.56
CA TRP A 375 2.97 -17.96 -8.02
C TRP A 375 3.02 -17.58 -6.53
N ILE A 376 3.71 -18.40 -5.71
CA ILE A 376 3.74 -18.23 -4.24
C ILE A 376 5.14 -18.24 -3.66
N GLY A 377 6.15 -18.48 -4.44
CA GLY A 377 7.47 -18.76 -3.87
C GLY A 377 8.60 -17.98 -4.49
N PRO A 378 9.80 -18.10 -3.90
CA PRO A 378 11.01 -17.47 -4.45
C PRO A 378 11.51 -18.19 -5.71
N SER A 379 11.09 -19.42 -5.99
CA SER A 379 11.48 -20.18 -7.15
C SER A 379 10.45 -20.06 -8.27
N SER A 380 10.89 -20.05 -9.52
CA SER A 380 10.03 -19.99 -10.71
C SER A 380 9.09 -21.21 -10.89
N VAL A 381 9.23 -22.21 -10.05
CA VAL A 381 8.38 -23.43 -10.06
C VAL A 381 7.44 -23.52 -8.88
N ASP A 382 7.45 -22.54 -7.98
CA ASP A 382 6.64 -22.53 -6.77
C ASP A 382 5.26 -21.93 -7.05
N PHE A 383 4.33 -22.76 -7.49
CA PHE A 383 2.97 -22.37 -7.77
C PHE A 383 1.97 -23.08 -6.86
N GLN A 384 0.89 -22.36 -6.54
CA GLN A 384 -0.28 -22.90 -5.87
C GLN A 384 -1.40 -23.08 -6.87
N GLU A 385 -1.96 -24.29 -6.91
CA GLU A 385 -3.22 -24.57 -7.62
C GLU A 385 -4.41 -24.17 -6.73
N LEU A 386 -5.47 -23.69 -7.35
CA LEU A 386 -6.70 -23.34 -6.64
C LEU A 386 -7.47 -24.59 -6.23
N ASN A 387 -7.24 -25.09 -5.02
CA ASN A 387 -7.82 -26.35 -4.54
C ASN A 387 -8.84 -26.19 -3.40
N SER A 388 -8.93 -25.00 -2.78
CA SER A 388 -9.83 -24.77 -1.65
C SER A 388 -11.05 -23.93 -2.03
N PRO A 389 -12.28 -24.36 -1.66
CA PRO A 389 -13.49 -23.56 -1.86
C PRO A 389 -13.66 -22.47 -0.80
N THR A 390 -12.74 -22.35 0.15
CA THR A 390 -12.88 -21.47 1.32
C THR A 390 -11.97 -20.26 1.29
N LEU A 391 -11.45 -19.89 0.12
CA LEU A 391 -10.53 -18.77 -0.02
C LEU A 391 -11.23 -17.40 0.01
N CYS A 392 -10.55 -16.39 0.54
CA CYS A 392 -11.04 -15.00 0.56
C CYS A 392 -10.14 -14.00 -0.18
N GLY A 393 -8.97 -14.42 -0.69
CA GLY A 393 -8.05 -13.53 -1.42
C GLY A 393 -7.42 -12.45 -0.57
N THR A 394 -7.39 -12.65 0.74
CA THR A 394 -6.75 -11.75 1.70
C THR A 394 -5.96 -12.60 2.68
N SER A 395 -4.73 -12.20 2.95
CA SER A 395 -3.86 -12.94 3.85
C SER A 395 -4.06 -12.54 5.32
N MET A 396 -3.58 -13.42 6.20
CA MET A 396 -3.43 -13.17 7.63
C MET A 396 -2.18 -13.89 8.13
N PHE A 397 -1.46 -13.27 9.06
CA PHE A 397 -0.38 -13.91 9.78
C PHE A 397 -0.91 -14.83 10.87
N ILE A 398 -0.33 -16.03 10.96
CA ILE A 398 -0.63 -17.00 12.02
C ILE A 398 0.61 -17.18 12.88
N PRO A 399 0.60 -16.76 14.17
CA PRO A 399 1.75 -16.90 15.03
C PRO A 399 2.09 -18.36 15.27
N GLN A 400 3.38 -18.69 15.19
CA GLN A 400 3.92 -20.02 15.39
C GLN A 400 5.30 -19.95 16.06
N GLN A 401 5.64 -20.99 16.84
CA GLN A 401 6.90 -21.07 17.58
C GLN A 401 8.13 -20.88 16.68
N ILE A 402 8.06 -21.40 15.45
CA ILE A 402 9.18 -21.34 14.51
C ILE A 402 9.61 -19.93 14.13
N TYR A 403 8.72 -18.93 14.24
CA TYR A 403 9.05 -17.54 13.93
C TYR A 403 9.77 -16.81 15.07
N SER A 404 9.77 -17.38 16.28
CA SER A 404 10.52 -16.85 17.43
C SER A 404 11.80 -17.63 17.72
N ASP A 405 11.74 -18.97 17.63
CA ASP A 405 12.80 -19.86 18.13
C ASP A 405 13.81 -20.25 17.05
N ASN A 406 13.45 -20.11 15.77
CA ASN A 406 14.36 -20.42 14.68
C ASN A 406 15.34 -19.28 14.46
N ALA A 407 16.55 -19.41 15.01
CA ALA A 407 17.59 -18.39 14.86
C ALA A 407 17.93 -18.05 13.40
N SER A 408 17.72 -18.96 12.45
CA SER A 408 17.91 -18.73 11.02
C SER A 408 16.83 -17.83 10.44
N LEU A 409 15.55 -18.11 10.74
CA LEU A 409 14.43 -17.26 10.32
C LEU A 409 14.47 -15.91 11.04
N ALA A 410 14.73 -15.90 12.34
CA ALA A 410 14.85 -14.66 13.09
C ALA A 410 16.03 -13.78 12.63
N LYS A 411 17.09 -14.37 12.12
CA LYS A 411 18.18 -13.61 11.48
C LYS A 411 17.76 -12.98 10.16
N GLN A 412 16.92 -13.65 9.37
CA GLN A 412 16.48 -13.16 8.06
C GLN A 412 15.34 -12.14 8.19
N HIS A 413 14.40 -12.37 9.09
CA HIS A 413 13.12 -11.65 9.13
C HIS A 413 12.81 -11.05 10.51
N GLY A 414 13.72 -11.18 11.48
CA GLY A 414 13.45 -10.83 12.87
C GLY A 414 12.47 -11.80 13.55
N ASP A 415 12.08 -11.50 14.79
CA ASP A 415 11.02 -12.23 15.51
C ASP A 415 9.65 -11.74 14.98
N LEU A 416 9.05 -12.48 14.05
CA LEU A 416 7.78 -12.10 13.44
C LEU A 416 6.62 -12.13 14.45
N ASN A 417 6.65 -13.06 15.42
CA ASN A 417 5.65 -13.05 16.50
C ASN A 417 5.76 -11.79 17.35
N ALA A 418 6.98 -11.31 17.62
CA ALA A 418 7.20 -10.06 18.35
C ALA A 418 6.76 -8.84 17.52
N ALA A 419 6.97 -8.85 16.23
CA ALA A 419 6.48 -7.82 15.31
C ALA A 419 4.95 -7.82 15.25
N PHE A 420 4.32 -8.98 15.11
CA PHE A 420 2.87 -9.14 15.06
C PHE A 420 2.18 -8.61 16.33
N ARG A 421 2.76 -8.86 17.51
CA ARG A 421 2.24 -8.31 18.78
C ARG A 421 2.13 -6.78 18.82
N LYS A 422 2.83 -6.07 17.96
CA LYS A 422 2.80 -4.61 17.90
C LYS A 422 1.70 -4.07 17.00
N THR A 423 1.12 -4.90 16.13
CA THR A 423 0.08 -4.47 15.19
C THR A 423 -1.22 -4.13 15.90
N GLU A 424 -1.98 -3.19 15.35
CA GLU A 424 -3.32 -2.88 15.84
C GLU A 424 -4.28 -4.07 15.61
N TRP A 425 -4.09 -4.83 14.54
CA TRP A 425 -4.84 -6.04 14.25
C TRP A 425 -4.70 -7.09 15.38
N TYR A 426 -3.47 -7.34 15.84
CA TYR A 426 -3.24 -8.27 16.96
C TYR A 426 -4.08 -7.93 18.20
N LYS A 427 -4.13 -6.65 18.54
CA LYS A 427 -4.89 -6.14 19.70
C LYS A 427 -6.40 -6.27 19.47
N ALA A 428 -6.87 -5.81 18.31
CA ALA A 428 -8.29 -5.75 17.99
C ALA A 428 -8.92 -7.14 17.79
N ALA A 429 -8.23 -8.01 17.06
CA ALA A 429 -8.67 -9.39 16.84
C ALA A 429 -8.42 -10.33 18.04
N GLY A 430 -7.83 -9.80 19.13
CA GLY A 430 -7.73 -10.51 20.41
C GLY A 430 -6.69 -11.62 20.48
N TRP A 431 -5.65 -11.56 19.63
CA TRP A 431 -4.59 -12.57 19.58
C TRP A 431 -3.87 -12.79 20.92
N ALA A 432 -3.81 -11.77 21.79
CA ALA A 432 -3.26 -11.89 23.13
C ALA A 432 -3.92 -13.01 23.98
N GLN A 433 -5.16 -13.40 23.67
CA GLN A 433 -5.89 -14.46 24.36
C GLN A 433 -5.33 -15.86 24.04
N THR A 434 -4.52 -15.99 23.01
CA THR A 434 -3.84 -17.24 22.62
C THR A 434 -2.51 -17.43 23.32
N GLY A 435 -2.06 -16.42 24.08
CA GLY A 435 -0.76 -16.40 24.75
C GLY A 435 0.41 -15.98 23.85
N TRP A 436 0.17 -15.75 22.55
CA TRP A 436 1.17 -15.29 21.59
C TRP A 436 1.52 -13.81 21.69
#